data_5462e20b57b9de292f2170c768d3ccb5
#
_entry.id   5462e20b57b9de292f2170c768d3ccb5
#
_cell.length_a   1.000
_cell.length_b   1.000
_cell.length_c   1.000
_cell.angle_alpha   90.00
_cell.angle_beta   90.00
_cell.angle_gamma   90.00
#
_symmetry.space_group_name_H-M   'P 1'
#
loop_
_entity.id
_entity.type
_entity.pdbx_description
1 polymer ?
#
loop_
_entity_poly.entity_id
_entity_poly.type
_entity_poly.pdbx_seq_one_letter_code
_entity_poly.pdbx_strand_id
1 'polypeptide(L)'
;PTQVTFRRWAAEYVGRTQEGEDQAETLEAENGTVLLPGDGDCVYEICAQWGDVGSASYVFRTRPQTRPEPLTGLAELYCRALRDLWETDPGLNSGAELLAFDWTGCTGLTEREQERVMEALGAELGLDTRRGTLEELAEEGLIRADPDSGFEEFPAGLLLTVEDSIEADGRHTFSLQKYRSSLGAYCFYDCTARQEGDGWSYAV
;
A
#
# COMPACT_ATOMS: atom_id res chain seq x y z
N PRO A 1 23.64 -7.84 31.05
CA PRO A 1 24.27 -9.02 30.48
C PRO A 1 25.79 -8.89 30.55
N THR A 2 26.46 -10.03 30.69
CA THR A 2 27.93 -10.10 30.63
C THR A 2 28.44 -10.12 29.17
N GLN A 3 27.58 -10.56 28.25
CA GLN A 3 27.85 -10.59 26.83
C GLN A 3 26.58 -10.37 26.06
N VAL A 4 26.64 -9.62 24.93
CA VAL A 4 25.57 -9.47 23.93
C VAL A 4 26.16 -9.75 22.56
N THR A 5 25.52 -10.63 21.81
CA THR A 5 25.90 -10.99 20.45
C THR A 5 24.76 -10.61 19.50
N PHE A 6 25.12 -10.09 18.35
CA PHE A 6 24.19 -9.74 17.28
C PHE A 6 24.52 -10.58 16.06
N ARG A 7 23.53 -11.30 15.53
CA ARG A 7 23.68 -12.13 14.33
C ARG A 7 22.61 -11.78 13.32
N ARG A 8 22.91 -11.93 12.03
CA ARG A 8 21.95 -11.83 10.95
C ARG A 8 22.11 -12.97 9.94
N TRP A 9 21.06 -13.30 9.25
CA TRP A 9 21.06 -14.17 8.08
C TRP A 9 19.91 -13.82 7.12
N ALA A 10 20.01 -14.19 5.85
CA ALA A 10 18.96 -13.98 4.87
C ALA A 10 17.68 -14.73 5.28
N ALA A 11 16.51 -14.12 5.05
CA ALA A 11 15.22 -14.66 5.46
C ALA A 11 14.86 -16.01 4.79
N GLU A 12 15.50 -16.36 3.69
CA GLU A 12 15.35 -17.65 3.01
C GLU A 12 15.79 -18.85 3.87
N TYR A 13 16.64 -18.61 4.89
CA TYR A 13 17.09 -19.64 5.82
C TYR A 13 16.16 -19.84 7.03
N VAL A 14 15.05 -19.11 7.10
CA VAL A 14 14.07 -19.30 8.18
C VAL A 14 13.49 -20.72 8.13
N GLY A 15 13.60 -21.43 9.25
CA GLY A 15 13.19 -22.84 9.37
C GLY A 15 14.23 -23.86 8.93
N ARG A 16 15.42 -23.43 8.44
CA ARG A 16 16.57 -24.25 8.07
C ARG A 16 17.70 -24.07 9.08
N THR A 17 17.49 -24.54 10.30
CA THR A 17 18.34 -24.22 11.46
C THR A 17 19.83 -24.45 11.23
N GLN A 18 20.22 -25.57 10.63
CA GLN A 18 21.64 -25.89 10.41
C GLN A 18 22.25 -24.96 9.33
N GLU A 19 21.56 -24.83 8.19
CA GLU A 19 22.02 -23.97 7.09
C GLU A 19 22.04 -22.48 7.50
N GLY A 20 21.08 -22.05 8.30
CA GLY A 20 21.02 -20.68 8.82
C GLY A 20 22.15 -20.35 9.77
N GLU A 21 22.51 -21.28 10.67
CA GLU A 21 23.64 -21.13 11.58
C GLU A 21 24.98 -20.98 10.81
N ASP A 22 25.19 -21.79 9.77
CA ASP A 22 26.40 -21.76 8.93
C ASP A 22 26.51 -20.46 8.09
N GLN A 23 25.39 -19.80 7.83
CA GLN A 23 25.32 -18.55 7.04
C GLN A 23 25.13 -17.30 7.91
N ALA A 24 25.10 -17.47 9.25
CA ALA A 24 24.93 -16.34 10.15
C ALA A 24 26.15 -15.42 10.15
N GLU A 25 25.92 -14.15 9.91
CA GLU A 25 26.94 -13.10 10.05
C GLU A 25 26.83 -12.46 11.42
N THR A 26 27.97 -12.31 12.11
CA THR A 26 28.03 -11.56 13.36
C THR A 26 28.19 -10.08 13.08
N LEU A 27 27.35 -9.26 13.69
CA LEU A 27 27.41 -7.80 13.57
C LEU A 27 28.15 -7.21 14.78
N GLU A 28 29.04 -6.28 14.52
CA GLU A 28 29.79 -5.55 15.55
C GLU A 28 28.97 -4.39 16.11
N ALA A 29 29.02 -4.24 17.42
CA ALA A 29 28.41 -3.12 18.11
C ALA A 29 29.43 -1.99 18.35
N GLU A 30 29.14 -0.81 17.88
CA GLU A 30 29.92 0.39 18.17
C GLU A 30 29.17 1.24 19.21
N ASN A 31 29.83 1.49 20.36
CA ASN A 31 29.25 2.27 21.46
C ASN A 31 27.85 1.78 21.92
N GLY A 32 27.62 0.47 21.90
CA GLY A 32 26.35 -0.14 22.29
C GLY A 32 25.24 -0.03 21.22
N THR A 33 25.59 0.41 20.02
CA THR A 33 24.68 0.52 18.88
C THR A 33 25.14 -0.43 17.77
N VAL A 34 24.20 -1.17 17.19
CA VAL A 34 24.42 -1.97 15.99
C VAL A 34 23.69 -1.32 14.82
N LEU A 35 24.42 -1.00 13.76
CA LEU A 35 23.83 -0.57 12.51
C LEU A 35 23.32 -1.80 11.76
N LEU A 36 22.03 -1.81 11.47
CA LEU A 36 21.45 -2.88 10.66
C LEU A 36 21.67 -2.54 9.18
N PRO A 37 22.39 -3.39 8.43
CA PRO A 37 22.50 -3.22 6.98
C PRO A 37 21.12 -3.26 6.33
N GLY A 38 20.84 -2.30 5.44
CA GLY A 38 19.55 -2.18 4.75
C GLY A 38 19.44 -3.03 3.47
N ASP A 39 20.29 -4.04 3.30
CA ASP A 39 20.59 -4.71 2.06
C ASP A 39 19.83 -6.03 1.83
N GLY A 40 18.65 -6.20 2.40
CA GLY A 40 17.89 -7.42 2.13
C GLY A 40 16.80 -7.75 3.13
N ASP A 41 16.03 -8.78 2.81
CA ASP A 41 15.11 -9.43 3.72
C ASP A 41 15.91 -10.33 4.67
N CYS A 42 16.15 -9.86 5.87
CA CYS A 42 17.03 -10.50 6.84
C CYS A 42 16.34 -10.77 8.17
N VAL A 43 16.76 -11.84 8.82
CA VAL A 43 16.42 -12.13 10.21
C VAL A 43 17.61 -11.76 11.07
N TYR A 44 17.33 -11.14 12.20
CA TYR A 44 18.30 -10.72 13.20
C TYR A 44 18.03 -11.40 14.51
N GLU A 45 19.08 -11.79 15.18
CA GLU A 45 19.03 -12.31 16.56
C GLU A 45 19.93 -11.47 17.46
N ILE A 46 19.37 -11.06 18.58
CA ILE A 46 20.10 -10.45 19.69
C ILE A 46 20.11 -11.47 20.81
N CYS A 47 21.28 -12.01 21.13
CA CYS A 47 21.43 -12.93 22.23
C CYS A 47 22.17 -12.25 23.40
N ALA A 48 21.54 -12.20 24.58
CA ALA A 48 22.11 -11.64 25.78
C ALA A 48 22.38 -12.77 26.77
N GLN A 49 23.58 -12.79 27.35
CA GLN A 49 24.03 -13.75 28.37
C GLN A 49 24.31 -13.07 29.70
N TRP A 50 23.96 -13.71 30.82
CA TRP A 50 24.20 -13.24 32.19
C TRP A 50 25.03 -14.27 32.97
N GLY A 51 26.29 -14.45 32.60
CA GLY A 51 27.15 -15.45 33.20
C GLY A 51 26.52 -16.84 33.22
N ASP A 52 26.47 -17.49 34.38
CA ASP A 52 25.86 -18.81 34.54
C ASP A 52 24.37 -18.78 34.87
N VAL A 53 23.75 -17.60 34.91
CA VAL A 53 22.34 -17.44 35.32
C VAL A 53 21.38 -17.75 34.15
N GLY A 54 21.84 -17.54 32.92
CA GLY A 54 21.03 -17.84 31.75
C GLY A 54 21.26 -16.90 30.57
N SER A 55 20.48 -17.11 29.53
CA SER A 55 20.48 -16.30 28.30
C SER A 55 19.08 -16.00 27.84
N ALA A 56 18.92 -14.93 27.06
CA ALA A 56 17.69 -14.60 26.35
C ALA A 56 18.01 -14.18 24.91
N SER A 57 17.19 -14.65 23.99
CA SER A 57 17.28 -14.24 22.59
C SER A 57 16.04 -13.46 22.17
N TYR A 58 16.26 -12.42 21.39
CA TYR A 58 15.24 -11.64 20.71
C TYR A 58 15.46 -11.75 19.19
N VAL A 59 14.44 -12.23 18.48
CA VAL A 59 14.52 -12.45 17.03
C VAL A 59 13.51 -11.57 16.34
N PHE A 60 13.93 -10.85 15.29
CA PHE A 60 13.06 -10.05 14.46
C PHE A 60 13.49 -10.11 13.00
N ARG A 61 12.59 -9.78 12.09
CA ARG A 61 12.83 -9.73 10.64
C ARG A 61 12.72 -8.31 10.16
N THR A 62 13.65 -7.91 9.30
CA THR A 62 13.55 -6.67 8.53
C THR A 62 13.33 -7.02 7.07
N ARG A 63 12.50 -6.23 6.41
CA ARG A 63 12.38 -6.25 4.95
C ARG A 63 12.88 -4.92 4.43
N PRO A 64 13.66 -4.90 3.34
CA PRO A 64 14.01 -3.62 2.73
C PRO A 64 12.71 -2.94 2.33
N GLN A 65 12.45 -1.80 2.93
CA GLN A 65 11.52 -0.87 2.34
C GLN A 65 12.29 -0.19 1.20
N THR A 66 12.14 -0.70 0.00
CA THR A 66 12.40 0.15 -1.17
C THR A 66 11.51 1.36 -0.98
N ARG A 67 12.12 2.51 -0.69
CA ARG A 67 11.37 3.76 -0.68
C ARG A 67 10.72 3.84 -2.07
N PRO A 68 9.39 3.83 -2.17
CA PRO A 68 8.76 3.91 -3.47
C PRO A 68 9.30 5.15 -4.17
N GLU A 69 9.72 4.99 -5.41
CA GLU A 69 10.06 6.15 -6.22
C GLU A 69 8.89 7.12 -6.18
N PRO A 70 9.12 8.43 -6.01
CA PRO A 70 8.02 9.39 -5.95
C PRO A 70 7.18 9.29 -7.23
N LEU A 71 5.88 9.34 -7.07
CA LEU A 71 4.97 9.45 -8.20
C LEU A 71 5.23 10.76 -8.94
N THR A 72 5.11 10.76 -10.25
CA THR A 72 5.31 11.94 -11.11
C THR A 72 4.23 12.00 -12.16
N GLY A 73 4.01 13.18 -12.75
CA GLY A 73 3.08 13.35 -13.85
C GLY A 73 1.63 13.05 -13.47
N LEU A 74 0.91 12.35 -14.34
CA LEU A 74 -0.49 11.98 -14.13
C LEU A 74 -0.68 11.01 -12.97
N ALA A 75 0.28 10.14 -12.69
CA ALA A 75 0.21 9.22 -11.55
C ALA A 75 0.20 9.97 -10.21
N GLU A 76 0.98 11.04 -10.09
CA GLU A 76 0.95 11.93 -8.92
C GLU A 76 -0.38 12.68 -8.82
N LEU A 77 -0.88 13.20 -9.95
CA LEU A 77 -2.17 13.86 -10.01
C LEU A 77 -3.31 12.95 -9.53
N TYR A 78 -3.40 11.74 -10.08
CA TYR A 78 -4.46 10.80 -9.70
C TYR A 78 -4.33 10.34 -8.25
N CYS A 79 -3.13 10.08 -7.75
CA CYS A 79 -2.94 9.74 -6.35
C CYS A 79 -3.44 10.85 -5.42
N ARG A 80 -3.16 12.11 -5.75
CA ARG A 80 -3.66 13.28 -5.01
C ARG A 80 -5.18 13.42 -5.12
N ALA A 81 -5.74 13.31 -6.32
CA ALA A 81 -7.18 13.45 -6.55
C ALA A 81 -7.98 12.33 -5.86
N LEU A 82 -7.47 11.09 -5.85
CA LEU A 82 -8.06 9.98 -5.13
C LEU A 82 -7.97 10.15 -3.60
N ARG A 83 -6.90 10.76 -3.09
CA ARG A 83 -6.80 11.16 -1.68
C ARG A 83 -7.84 12.22 -1.33
N ASP A 84 -7.97 13.26 -2.14
CA ASP A 84 -8.96 14.33 -1.92
C ASP A 84 -10.39 13.75 -1.94
N LEU A 85 -10.66 12.79 -2.84
CA LEU A 85 -11.93 12.04 -2.88
C LEU A 85 -12.11 11.19 -1.62
N TRP A 86 -11.06 10.54 -1.12
CA TRP A 86 -11.10 9.79 0.13
C TRP A 86 -11.46 10.68 1.31
N GLU A 87 -10.85 11.85 1.42
CA GLU A 87 -11.09 12.82 2.50
C GLU A 87 -12.49 13.46 2.41
N THR A 88 -13.08 13.48 1.21
CA THR A 88 -14.44 13.97 1.02
C THR A 88 -15.44 12.90 1.46
N ASP A 89 -16.44 13.29 2.25
CA ASP A 89 -17.42 12.38 2.86
C ASP A 89 -16.76 11.19 3.60
N PRO A 90 -16.04 11.44 4.69
CA PRO A 90 -15.29 10.41 5.41
C PRO A 90 -16.20 9.35 6.08
N GLY A 91 -17.51 9.60 6.15
CA GLY A 91 -18.48 8.63 6.66
C GLY A 91 -18.50 7.33 5.85
N LEU A 92 -18.27 7.41 4.54
CA LEU A 92 -18.18 6.23 3.67
C LEU A 92 -16.97 5.36 3.96
N ASN A 93 -15.91 5.92 4.56
CA ASN A 93 -14.63 5.22 4.80
C ASN A 93 -14.67 4.35 6.08
N SER A 94 -15.72 4.47 6.89
CA SER A 94 -15.79 3.82 8.20
C SER A 94 -15.70 2.29 8.09
N GLY A 95 -14.73 1.69 8.80
CA GLY A 95 -14.55 0.23 8.83
C GLY A 95 -14.01 -0.36 7.52
N ALA A 96 -13.46 0.45 6.60
CA ALA A 96 -12.78 -0.06 5.43
C ALA A 96 -11.43 -0.68 5.81
N GLU A 97 -11.18 -1.88 5.33
CA GLU A 97 -9.92 -2.63 5.46
C GLU A 97 -9.27 -2.84 4.09
N LEU A 98 -10.06 -2.74 3.01
CA LEU A 98 -9.65 -2.98 1.64
C LEU A 98 -10.05 -1.81 0.73
N LEU A 99 -9.11 -1.40 -0.11
CA LEU A 99 -9.31 -0.39 -1.14
C LEU A 99 -9.18 -1.07 -2.51
N ALA A 100 -10.30 -1.24 -3.19
CA ALA A 100 -10.32 -1.77 -4.55
C ALA A 100 -10.25 -0.62 -5.58
N PHE A 101 -9.66 -0.91 -6.73
CA PHE A 101 -9.49 0.07 -7.82
C PHE A 101 -9.98 -0.49 -9.13
N ASP A 102 -10.91 0.20 -9.75
CA ASP A 102 -11.34 -0.03 -11.12
C ASP A 102 -10.66 0.99 -12.04
N TRP A 103 -9.72 0.48 -12.84
CA TRP A 103 -8.95 1.24 -13.82
C TRP A 103 -9.42 1.02 -15.27
N THR A 104 -10.55 0.33 -15.48
CA THR A 104 -11.01 -0.05 -16.83
C THR A 104 -11.26 1.14 -17.72
N GLY A 105 -11.70 2.27 -17.16
CA GLY A 105 -11.91 3.54 -17.84
C GLY A 105 -10.67 4.47 -17.89
N CYS A 106 -9.54 4.06 -17.30
CA CYS A 106 -8.33 4.89 -17.23
C CYS A 106 -7.36 4.57 -18.37
N THR A 107 -7.17 5.53 -19.26
CA THR A 107 -6.27 5.43 -20.42
C THR A 107 -4.99 6.24 -20.28
N GLY A 108 -4.95 7.19 -19.33
CA GLY A 108 -3.81 8.09 -19.10
C GLY A 108 -2.65 7.50 -18.32
N LEU A 109 -2.84 6.34 -17.65
CA LEU A 109 -1.82 5.65 -16.89
C LEU A 109 -1.52 4.26 -17.45
N THR A 110 -0.24 3.91 -17.48
CA THR A 110 0.18 2.52 -17.69
C THR A 110 -0.18 1.64 -16.48
N GLU A 111 -0.29 0.32 -16.68
CA GLU A 111 -0.57 -0.63 -15.58
C GLU A 111 0.42 -0.48 -14.41
N ARG A 112 1.70 -0.27 -14.71
CA ARG A 112 2.74 -0.05 -13.69
C ARG A 112 2.51 1.23 -12.89
N GLU A 113 2.07 2.31 -13.53
CA GLU A 113 1.74 3.57 -12.85
C GLU A 113 0.48 3.40 -11.98
N GLN A 114 -0.53 2.69 -12.48
CA GLN A 114 -1.73 2.35 -11.71
C GLN A 114 -1.37 1.56 -10.44
N GLU A 115 -0.52 0.52 -10.56
CA GLU A 115 -0.03 -0.26 -9.42
C GLU A 115 0.68 0.63 -8.40
N ARG A 116 1.56 1.54 -8.84
CA ARG A 116 2.27 2.47 -7.96
C ARG A 116 1.32 3.44 -7.24
N VAL A 117 0.26 3.90 -7.91
CA VAL A 117 -0.78 4.73 -7.27
C VAL A 117 -1.50 3.92 -6.18
N MET A 118 -1.88 2.67 -6.48
CA MET A 118 -2.53 1.78 -5.52
C MET A 118 -1.65 1.55 -4.29
N GLU A 119 -0.38 1.18 -4.51
CA GLU A 119 0.60 0.96 -3.44
C GLU A 119 0.81 2.21 -2.57
N ALA A 120 0.97 3.38 -3.21
CA ALA A 120 1.19 4.64 -2.50
C ALA A 120 -0.01 5.02 -1.63
N LEU A 121 -1.22 4.94 -2.19
CA LEU A 121 -2.45 5.29 -1.48
C LEU A 121 -2.76 4.27 -0.37
N GLY A 122 -2.61 2.97 -0.64
CA GLY A 122 -2.79 1.92 0.36
C GLY A 122 -1.81 2.05 1.54
N ALA A 123 -0.53 2.32 1.26
CA ALA A 123 0.47 2.54 2.30
C ALA A 123 0.18 3.79 3.15
N GLU A 124 -0.29 4.88 2.53
CA GLU A 124 -0.66 6.11 3.22
C GLU A 124 -1.88 5.94 4.13
N LEU A 125 -2.90 5.23 3.64
CA LEU A 125 -4.15 5.01 4.37
C LEU A 125 -4.09 3.81 5.33
N GLY A 126 -3.05 2.97 5.24
CA GLY A 126 -2.91 1.75 6.04
C GLY A 126 -3.90 0.66 5.65
N LEU A 127 -4.29 0.60 4.38
CA LEU A 127 -5.27 -0.34 3.84
C LEU A 127 -4.62 -1.30 2.84
N ASP A 128 -5.13 -2.51 2.78
CA ASP A 128 -4.82 -3.42 1.69
C ASP A 128 -5.41 -2.89 0.38
N THR A 129 -4.73 -3.16 -0.74
CA THR A 129 -5.18 -2.71 -2.06
C THR A 129 -5.34 -3.88 -3.02
N ARG A 130 -6.28 -3.75 -3.94
CA ARG A 130 -6.46 -4.70 -5.03
C ARG A 130 -7.06 -4.03 -6.27
N ARG A 131 -6.85 -4.63 -7.42
CA ARG A 131 -7.54 -4.28 -8.67
C ARG A 131 -8.83 -5.09 -8.79
N GLY A 132 -9.88 -4.49 -9.33
CA GLY A 132 -11.12 -5.19 -9.68
C GLY A 132 -12.26 -4.23 -9.97
N THR A 133 -13.12 -4.65 -10.88
CA THR A 133 -14.38 -3.96 -11.20
C THR A 133 -15.46 -4.30 -10.15
N LEU A 134 -16.57 -3.55 -10.18
CA LEU A 134 -17.73 -3.84 -9.32
C LEU A 134 -18.22 -5.28 -9.52
N GLU A 135 -18.28 -5.73 -10.79
CA GLU A 135 -18.76 -7.07 -11.17
C GLU A 135 -17.83 -8.17 -10.65
N GLU A 136 -16.51 -8.02 -10.85
CA GLU A 136 -15.52 -8.98 -10.35
C GLU A 136 -15.54 -9.09 -8.83
N LEU A 137 -15.64 -7.97 -8.11
CA LEU A 137 -15.75 -7.95 -6.65
C LEU A 137 -17.04 -8.59 -6.14
N ALA A 138 -18.13 -8.44 -6.89
CA ALA A 138 -19.40 -9.10 -6.58
C ALA A 138 -19.35 -10.61 -6.85
N GLU A 139 -18.76 -11.06 -7.95
CA GLU A 139 -18.54 -12.46 -8.26
C GLU A 139 -17.67 -13.17 -7.19
N GLU A 140 -16.71 -12.47 -6.62
CA GLU A 140 -15.88 -12.95 -5.51
C GLU A 140 -16.58 -12.89 -4.14
N GLY A 141 -17.78 -12.30 -4.07
CA GLY A 141 -18.56 -12.18 -2.84
C GLY A 141 -18.06 -11.10 -1.87
N LEU A 142 -17.19 -10.19 -2.33
CA LEU A 142 -16.75 -9.04 -1.56
C LEU A 142 -17.80 -7.93 -1.54
N ILE A 143 -18.52 -7.76 -2.65
CA ILE A 143 -19.73 -6.95 -2.73
C ILE A 143 -20.93 -7.91 -2.69
N ARG A 144 -21.87 -7.65 -1.82
CA ARG A 144 -23.03 -8.51 -1.60
C ARG A 144 -24.26 -7.71 -1.24
N ALA A 145 -25.44 -8.30 -1.47
CA ALA A 145 -26.68 -7.71 -1.01
C ALA A 145 -26.74 -7.77 0.53
N ASP A 146 -27.02 -6.65 1.16
CA ASP A 146 -27.32 -6.56 2.57
C ASP A 146 -28.62 -7.35 2.88
N PRO A 147 -28.62 -8.26 3.84
CA PRO A 147 -29.75 -9.15 4.08
C PRO A 147 -31.02 -8.44 4.56
N ASP A 148 -30.90 -7.26 5.15
CA ASP A 148 -32.03 -6.51 5.69
C ASP A 148 -32.63 -5.54 4.67
N SER A 149 -31.78 -4.85 3.90
CA SER A 149 -32.21 -3.84 2.92
C SER A 149 -32.30 -4.36 1.50
N GLY A 150 -31.55 -5.41 1.16
CA GLY A 150 -31.40 -5.93 -0.20
C GLY A 150 -30.50 -5.09 -1.11
N PHE A 151 -29.93 -3.98 -0.62
CA PHE A 151 -29.00 -3.16 -1.37
C PHE A 151 -27.59 -3.76 -1.40
N GLU A 152 -26.91 -3.60 -2.52
CA GLU A 152 -25.51 -4.02 -2.62
C GLU A 152 -24.62 -3.12 -1.76
N GLU A 153 -23.69 -3.76 -1.05
CA GLU A 153 -22.67 -3.10 -0.24
C GLU A 153 -21.32 -3.79 -0.34
N PHE A 154 -20.28 -3.04 -0.08
CA PHE A 154 -18.92 -3.53 0.11
C PHE A 154 -18.54 -3.42 1.60
N PRO A 155 -18.91 -4.38 2.47
CA PRO A 155 -18.89 -4.20 3.93
C PRO A 155 -17.52 -3.87 4.51
N ALA A 156 -16.46 -4.49 3.98
CA ALA A 156 -15.09 -4.30 4.45
C ALA A 156 -14.22 -3.46 3.50
N GLY A 157 -14.81 -2.84 2.46
CA GLY A 157 -14.00 -2.14 1.47
C GLY A 157 -14.67 -0.93 0.84
N LEU A 158 -13.91 -0.27 0.01
CA LEU A 158 -14.33 0.79 -0.90
C LEU A 158 -13.81 0.49 -2.31
N LEU A 159 -14.62 0.77 -3.32
CA LEU A 159 -14.18 0.73 -4.71
C LEU A 159 -13.95 2.16 -5.21
N LEU A 160 -12.75 2.42 -5.70
CA LEU A 160 -12.38 3.66 -6.38
C LEU A 160 -12.36 3.40 -7.89
N THR A 161 -13.18 4.10 -8.63
CA THR A 161 -13.22 4.03 -10.10
C THR A 161 -12.57 5.26 -10.68
N VAL A 162 -11.74 5.08 -11.70
CA VAL A 162 -11.08 6.15 -12.44
C VAL A 162 -11.43 6.04 -13.92
N GLU A 163 -12.02 7.08 -14.45
CA GLU A 163 -12.30 7.23 -15.87
C GLU A 163 -11.62 8.49 -16.39
N ASP A 164 -10.95 8.41 -17.53
CA ASP A 164 -10.31 9.57 -18.12
C ASP A 164 -10.47 9.66 -19.63
N SER A 165 -10.23 10.85 -20.15
CA SER A 165 -10.22 11.15 -21.58
C SER A 165 -9.17 12.21 -21.87
N ILE A 166 -8.38 11.96 -22.91
CA ILE A 166 -7.40 12.92 -23.42
C ILE A 166 -7.90 13.42 -24.78
N GLU A 167 -8.27 14.67 -24.82
CA GLU A 167 -8.74 15.35 -26.02
C GLU A 167 -7.59 15.57 -27.02
N ALA A 168 -7.94 15.71 -28.32
CA ALA A 168 -6.96 15.95 -29.37
C ALA A 168 -6.17 17.27 -29.21
N ASP A 169 -6.72 18.23 -28.48
CA ASP A 169 -6.07 19.51 -28.11
C ASP A 169 -5.15 19.40 -26.89
N GLY A 170 -5.01 18.19 -26.33
CA GLY A 170 -4.19 17.92 -25.14
C GLY A 170 -4.90 18.23 -23.82
N ARG A 171 -6.18 18.58 -23.84
CA ARG A 171 -6.98 18.70 -22.62
C ARG A 171 -7.20 17.33 -22.02
N HIS A 172 -6.96 17.21 -20.73
CA HIS A 172 -7.16 15.99 -19.98
C HIS A 172 -8.31 16.16 -19.00
N THR A 173 -9.35 15.35 -19.17
CA THR A 173 -10.51 15.32 -18.28
C THR A 173 -10.61 13.96 -17.62
N PHE A 174 -11.10 13.91 -16.38
CA PHE A 174 -11.28 12.67 -15.66
C PHE A 174 -12.44 12.76 -14.67
N SER A 175 -12.99 11.61 -14.33
CA SER A 175 -13.97 11.43 -13.26
C SER A 175 -13.49 10.37 -12.28
N LEU A 176 -13.79 10.59 -11.02
CA LEU A 176 -13.47 9.67 -9.94
C LEU A 176 -14.74 9.31 -9.17
N GLN A 177 -14.88 8.06 -8.80
CA GLN A 177 -15.97 7.61 -7.94
C GLN A 177 -15.38 6.85 -6.74
N LYS A 178 -15.98 7.07 -5.59
CA LYS A 178 -15.83 6.30 -4.37
C LYS A 178 -17.16 5.61 -4.08
N TYR A 179 -17.18 4.27 -4.13
CA TYR A 179 -18.38 3.46 -3.93
C TYR A 179 -18.24 2.59 -2.68
N ARG A 180 -19.23 2.66 -1.82
CA ARG A 180 -19.37 1.79 -0.64
C ARG A 180 -20.58 0.86 -0.75
N SER A 181 -21.69 1.39 -1.27
CA SER A 181 -22.95 0.66 -1.42
C SER A 181 -23.84 1.34 -2.45
N SER A 182 -24.93 0.70 -2.83
CA SER A 182 -25.95 1.29 -3.72
C SER A 182 -26.54 2.62 -3.20
N LEU A 183 -26.41 2.90 -1.89
CA LEU A 183 -26.86 4.14 -1.26
C LEU A 183 -25.71 5.03 -0.79
N GLY A 184 -24.48 4.61 -0.95
CA GLY A 184 -23.29 5.30 -0.46
C GLY A 184 -22.21 5.35 -1.51
N ALA A 185 -22.21 6.42 -2.33
CA ALA A 185 -21.17 6.74 -3.28
C ALA A 185 -20.91 8.25 -3.31
N TYR A 186 -19.70 8.65 -3.64
CA TYR A 186 -19.32 10.03 -3.87
C TYR A 186 -18.48 10.14 -5.14
N CYS A 187 -18.67 11.21 -5.92
CA CYS A 187 -18.03 11.37 -7.21
C CYS A 187 -17.45 12.76 -7.39
N PHE A 188 -16.30 12.83 -8.06
CA PHE A 188 -15.80 14.02 -8.72
C PHE A 188 -16.04 13.84 -10.23
N TYR A 189 -16.89 14.68 -10.81
CA TYR A 189 -17.23 14.60 -12.22
C TYR A 189 -16.52 15.68 -13.02
N ASP A 190 -16.17 15.35 -14.26
CA ASP A 190 -15.65 16.30 -15.26
C ASP A 190 -14.47 17.14 -14.78
N CYS A 191 -13.63 16.55 -13.91
CA CYS A 191 -12.41 17.19 -13.45
C CYS A 191 -11.52 17.53 -14.64
N THR A 192 -10.98 18.74 -14.66
CA THR A 192 -10.07 19.17 -15.71
C THR A 192 -8.65 19.23 -15.18
N ALA A 193 -7.74 18.42 -15.73
CA ALA A 193 -6.32 18.45 -15.42
C ALA A 193 -5.58 19.45 -16.32
N ARG A 194 -4.60 20.15 -15.72
CA ARG A 194 -3.72 21.09 -16.41
C ARG A 194 -2.28 20.85 -16.04
N GLN A 195 -1.42 20.84 -17.02
CA GLN A 195 0.03 20.80 -16.77
C GLN A 195 0.54 22.19 -16.42
N GLU A 196 1.21 22.32 -15.29
CA GLU A 196 1.79 23.57 -14.78
C GLU A 196 3.29 23.33 -14.49
N GLY A 197 4.12 23.74 -15.46
CA GLY A 197 5.56 23.44 -15.37
C GLY A 197 5.83 21.93 -15.43
N ASP A 198 6.52 21.40 -14.42
CA ASP A 198 6.82 19.98 -14.30
C ASP A 198 5.72 19.18 -13.55
N GLY A 199 4.69 19.87 -13.04
CA GLY A 199 3.60 19.27 -12.27
C GLY A 199 2.25 19.34 -12.97
N TRP A 200 1.24 18.77 -12.30
CA TRP A 200 -0.15 18.81 -12.71
C TRP A 200 -1.02 19.40 -11.61
N SER A 201 -2.01 20.20 -12.00
CA SER A 201 -3.12 20.64 -11.16
C SER A 201 -4.45 20.15 -11.73
N TYR A 202 -5.49 20.12 -10.89
CA TYR A 202 -6.85 19.82 -11.37
C TYR A 202 -7.88 20.70 -10.67
N ALA A 203 -9.03 20.82 -11.32
CA ALA A 203 -10.24 21.44 -10.78
C ALA A 203 -11.41 20.46 -10.95
N VAL A 204 -12.28 20.42 -9.93
CA VAL A 204 -13.55 19.67 -9.90
C VAL A 204 -14.65 20.61 -10.37
#